data_3be4fa2964ee0e40c04d7277b50f9ddf
#
_entry.id   3be4fa2964ee0e40c04d7277b50f9ddf
#
_cell.length_a   1.000
_cell.length_b   1.000
_cell.length_c   1.000
_cell.angle_alpha   90.00
_cell.angle_beta   90.00
_cell.angle_gamma   90.00
#
_symmetry.space_group_name_H-M   'P 1'
#
loop_
_entity.id
_entity.type
_entity.pdbx_description
1 polymer ?
#
loop_
_entity_poly.entity_id
_entity_poly.type
_entity_poly.pdbx_seq_one_letter_code
_entity_poly.pdbx_strand_id
1 'polypeptide(L)'
;MEVGKLTVSLRDRSGKGGARKLRAQGKVPGVCYGASVEGRIEPLPITVDIKELRGALDPVRKRNTVINLTIEGGAAPRSLHALVKEFQVDAVRRDVTHVDLLAIDPNKEVRAEVPLEFNGKPKGTVNGGQLRIVLRSLTVRAKPSDIPVKLAIDVSPLEIGDVIHVSAIGLPGGVTSVTGRDLAVVTCAAPEEDKTPTTTEAAPAEGAAAAAPAAAAAPAAAGKAAAAPAKDAKAPAGKAAAPAAAGKPAAKK
;
A
#
# COMPACT_ATOMS: atom_id res chain seq x y z
N MET A 1 19.37 -6.43 20.38
CA MET A 1 18.60 -6.34 19.12
C MET A 1 19.49 -6.77 17.99
N GLU A 2 19.08 -7.77 17.25
CA GLU A 2 19.75 -8.07 15.99
C GLU A 2 19.34 -6.99 14.99
N VAL A 3 20.30 -6.21 14.59
CA VAL A 3 20.13 -5.13 13.63
C VAL A 3 20.60 -5.67 12.28
N GLY A 4 19.71 -5.84 11.35
CA GLY A 4 20.04 -6.25 9.98
C GLY A 4 20.95 -5.20 9.34
N LYS A 5 21.93 -5.62 8.54
CA LYS A 5 22.77 -4.72 7.75
C LYS A 5 22.31 -4.73 6.31
N LEU A 6 22.13 -3.56 5.71
CA LEU A 6 21.70 -3.41 4.34
C LEU A 6 22.56 -2.36 3.64
N THR A 7 23.15 -2.74 2.53
CA THR A 7 23.91 -1.81 1.69
C THR A 7 23.02 -1.33 0.55
N VAL A 8 22.96 -0.05 0.33
CA VAL A 8 22.15 0.56 -0.74
C VAL A 8 22.98 1.55 -1.54
N SER A 9 22.71 1.62 -2.84
CA SER A 9 23.34 2.60 -3.72
C SER A 9 22.41 3.76 -4.03
N LEU A 10 22.97 4.98 -4.09
CA LEU A 10 22.23 6.15 -4.56
C LEU A 10 21.88 5.99 -6.04
N ARG A 11 20.72 6.52 -6.40
CA ARG A 11 20.19 6.44 -7.76
C ARG A 11 20.15 7.82 -8.39
N ASP A 12 20.95 8.03 -9.44
CA ASP A 12 21.03 9.31 -10.17
C ASP A 12 19.90 9.44 -11.21
N ARG A 13 19.44 8.32 -11.78
CA ARG A 13 18.45 8.33 -12.85
C ARG A 13 17.07 7.96 -12.33
N SER A 14 16.12 8.87 -12.44
CA SER A 14 14.69 8.63 -12.19
C SER A 14 14.00 8.26 -13.51
N GLY A 15 12.80 7.68 -13.42
CA GLY A 15 11.92 7.39 -14.54
C GLY A 15 11.63 5.91 -14.78
N LYS A 16 10.62 5.67 -15.64
CA LYS A 16 10.04 4.35 -15.93
C LYS A 16 11.03 3.34 -16.49
N GLY A 17 11.90 3.79 -17.42
CA GLY A 17 12.86 2.92 -18.08
C GLY A 17 13.96 2.43 -17.13
N GLY A 18 14.48 3.32 -16.28
CA GLY A 18 15.47 2.97 -15.25
C GLY A 18 14.93 1.98 -14.24
N ALA A 19 13.74 2.24 -13.72
CA ALA A 19 13.09 1.36 -12.74
C ALA A 19 12.82 -0.06 -13.30
N ARG A 20 12.44 -0.16 -14.59
CA ARG A 20 12.25 -1.46 -15.26
C ARG A 20 13.55 -2.26 -15.36
N LYS A 21 14.66 -1.60 -15.74
CA LYS A 21 15.97 -2.25 -15.84
C LYS A 21 16.45 -2.76 -14.49
N LEU A 22 16.29 -1.96 -13.43
CA LEU A 22 16.66 -2.36 -12.07
C LEU A 22 15.88 -3.61 -11.62
N ARG A 23 14.56 -3.62 -11.80
CA ARG A 23 13.73 -4.78 -11.44
C ARG A 23 14.10 -6.05 -12.23
N ALA A 24 14.47 -5.91 -13.50
CA ALA A 24 14.95 -7.03 -14.31
C ALA A 24 16.29 -7.60 -13.79
N GLN A 25 17.09 -6.78 -13.08
CA GLN A 25 18.35 -7.18 -12.46
C GLN A 25 18.18 -7.68 -11.01
N GLY A 26 16.94 -7.80 -10.50
CA GLY A 26 16.68 -8.19 -9.13
C GLY A 26 16.89 -7.06 -8.10
N LYS A 27 17.02 -5.83 -8.56
CA LYS A 27 17.15 -4.64 -7.72
C LYS A 27 15.85 -3.86 -7.71
N VAL A 28 15.51 -3.28 -6.57
CA VAL A 28 14.29 -2.51 -6.36
C VAL A 28 14.62 -1.05 -6.15
N PRO A 29 13.95 -0.14 -6.87
CA PRO A 29 14.03 1.27 -6.54
C PRO A 29 13.32 1.54 -5.22
N GLY A 30 13.89 2.41 -4.41
CA GLY A 30 13.33 2.84 -3.13
C GLY A 30 13.61 4.30 -2.85
N VAL A 31 13.07 4.77 -1.75
CA VAL A 31 13.31 6.11 -1.22
C VAL A 31 13.65 5.99 0.26
N CYS A 32 14.69 6.68 0.69
CA CYS A 32 15.05 6.83 2.09
C CYS A 32 14.75 8.27 2.52
N TYR A 33 13.94 8.44 3.55
CA TYR A 33 13.56 9.73 4.11
C TYR A 33 13.39 9.65 5.62
N GLY A 34 13.27 10.77 6.28
CA GLY A 34 13.01 10.81 7.72
C GLY A 34 13.97 11.69 8.48
N ALA A 35 14.25 11.32 9.72
CA ALA A 35 15.18 12.03 10.59
C ALA A 35 16.12 11.03 11.25
N SER A 36 17.42 11.27 11.11
CA SER A 36 18.46 10.56 11.84
C SER A 36 18.89 11.38 13.07
N VAL A 37 19.88 10.86 13.78
CA VAL A 37 20.53 11.57 14.90
C VAL A 37 21.11 12.92 14.46
N GLU A 38 21.56 13.03 13.20
CA GLU A 38 22.15 14.24 12.62
C GLU A 38 21.11 15.28 12.17
N GLY A 39 19.81 14.93 12.19
CA GLY A 39 18.73 15.83 11.78
C GLY A 39 17.82 15.24 10.71
N ARG A 40 17.04 16.11 10.07
CA ARG A 40 16.14 15.72 8.99
C ARG A 40 16.93 15.42 7.72
N ILE A 41 16.67 14.26 7.14
CA ILE A 41 17.27 13.80 5.90
C ILE A 41 16.34 14.17 4.74
N GLU A 42 16.91 14.79 3.71
CA GLU A 42 16.19 14.97 2.44
C GLU A 42 15.87 13.60 1.83
N PRO A 43 14.74 13.46 1.12
CA PRO A 43 14.40 12.22 0.44
C PRO A 43 15.47 11.82 -0.57
N LEU A 44 16.15 10.71 -0.31
CA LEU A 44 17.21 10.17 -1.15
C LEU A 44 16.66 9.02 -1.99
N PRO A 45 16.74 9.10 -3.32
CA PRO A 45 16.41 7.95 -4.17
C PRO A 45 17.51 6.90 -4.07
N ILE A 46 17.12 5.69 -3.74
CA ILE A 46 18.04 4.56 -3.51
C ILE A 46 17.70 3.38 -4.39
N THR A 47 18.66 2.49 -4.54
CA THR A 47 18.51 1.17 -5.15
C THR A 47 18.89 0.12 -4.14
N VAL A 48 18.02 -0.84 -3.94
CA VAL A 48 18.15 -1.92 -2.95
C VAL A 48 18.18 -3.27 -3.66
N ASP A 49 19.05 -4.18 -3.25
CA ASP A 49 19.02 -5.57 -3.70
C ASP A 49 17.96 -6.35 -2.90
N ILE A 50 17.09 -7.08 -3.62
CA ILE A 50 15.99 -7.85 -2.99
C ILE A 50 16.54 -8.95 -2.06
N LYS A 51 17.66 -9.58 -2.45
CA LYS A 51 18.24 -10.67 -1.67
C LYS A 51 18.80 -10.17 -0.35
N GLU A 52 19.54 -9.04 -0.40
CA GLU A 52 20.09 -8.41 0.79
C GLU A 52 18.99 -7.88 1.71
N LEU A 53 17.94 -7.27 1.13
CA LEU A 53 16.79 -6.80 1.90
C LEU A 53 16.10 -7.94 2.64
N ARG A 54 15.86 -9.07 1.97
CA ARG A 54 15.26 -10.24 2.62
C ARG A 54 16.14 -10.83 3.73
N GLY A 55 17.46 -10.81 3.54
CA GLY A 55 18.40 -11.24 4.56
C GLY A 55 18.53 -10.29 5.75
N ALA A 56 18.35 -8.98 5.51
CA ALA A 56 18.39 -7.97 6.55
C ALA A 56 17.10 -7.88 7.37
N LEU A 57 15.99 -8.37 6.82
CA LEU A 57 14.68 -8.40 7.50
C LEU A 57 14.56 -9.65 8.37
N ASP A 58 14.33 -9.47 9.65
CA ASP A 58 13.98 -10.57 10.55
C ASP A 58 12.69 -11.25 10.10
N PRO A 59 12.66 -12.58 9.99
CA PRO A 59 11.47 -13.31 9.56
C PRO A 59 10.28 -13.11 10.51
N VAL A 60 10.55 -12.79 11.77
CA VAL A 60 9.55 -12.60 12.83
C VAL A 60 9.05 -11.16 12.85
N ARG A 61 9.95 -10.18 12.86
CA ARG A 61 9.62 -8.73 12.93
C ARG A 61 9.15 -8.15 11.61
N LYS A 62 9.55 -8.76 10.50
CA LYS A 62 9.18 -8.32 9.14
C LYS A 62 9.43 -6.81 8.92
N ARG A 63 8.33 -6.02 8.80
CA ARG A 63 8.41 -4.57 8.55
C ARG A 63 8.99 -3.78 9.73
N ASN A 64 8.88 -4.30 10.95
CA ASN A 64 9.30 -3.61 12.17
C ASN A 64 10.76 -3.91 12.57
N THR A 65 11.54 -4.46 11.63
CA THR A 65 12.98 -4.67 11.82
C THR A 65 13.73 -3.36 11.67
N VAL A 66 14.55 -3.02 12.66
CA VAL A 66 15.49 -1.91 12.56
C VAL A 66 16.72 -2.38 11.78
N ILE A 67 17.06 -1.68 10.71
CA ILE A 67 18.12 -2.04 9.78
C ILE A 67 19.20 -0.95 9.86
N ASN A 68 20.46 -1.36 9.93
CA ASN A 68 21.59 -0.46 9.70
C ASN A 68 21.78 -0.30 8.20
N LEU A 69 21.42 0.86 7.69
CA LEU A 69 21.51 1.21 6.29
C LEU A 69 22.85 1.87 6.01
N THR A 70 23.64 1.27 5.13
CA THR A 70 24.86 1.89 4.60
C THR A 70 24.57 2.38 3.18
N ILE A 71 24.64 3.70 2.98
CA ILE A 71 24.37 4.33 1.68
C ILE A 71 25.70 4.54 0.97
N GLU A 72 25.86 3.88 -0.18
CA GLU A 72 27.00 4.03 -1.09
C GLU A 72 26.66 4.94 -2.27
N GLY A 73 27.65 5.66 -2.80
CA GLY A 73 27.46 6.53 -3.99
C GLY A 73 27.32 8.01 -3.68
N GLY A 74 27.39 8.43 -2.42
CA GLY A 74 27.51 9.84 -2.02
C GLY A 74 28.96 10.27 -1.83
N ALA A 75 29.18 11.53 -1.44
CA ALA A 75 30.51 12.09 -1.10
C ALA A 75 31.21 11.33 0.04
N ALA A 76 30.47 10.64 0.89
CA ALA A 76 30.95 9.73 1.93
C ALA A 76 29.88 8.64 2.21
N PRO A 77 30.30 7.42 2.56
CA PRO A 77 29.36 6.40 3.02
C PRO A 77 28.66 6.87 4.30
N ARG A 78 27.35 6.87 4.30
CA ARG A 78 26.54 7.24 5.47
C ARG A 78 25.90 6.01 6.06
N SER A 79 26.06 5.84 7.38
CA SER A 79 25.38 4.77 8.10
C SER A 79 24.21 5.35 8.90
N LEU A 80 23.02 4.84 8.67
CA LEU A 80 21.78 5.32 9.27
C LEU A 80 20.97 4.14 9.81
N HIS A 81 20.27 4.37 10.90
CA HIS A 81 19.24 3.43 11.34
C HIS A 81 17.95 3.68 10.55
N ALA A 82 17.44 2.66 9.93
CA ALA A 82 16.22 2.76 9.12
C ALA A 82 15.23 1.66 9.48
N LEU A 83 13.95 1.97 9.32
CA LEU A 83 12.84 1.05 9.42
C LEU A 83 12.19 0.94 8.04
N VAL A 84 11.72 -0.25 7.68
CA VAL A 84 10.92 -0.40 6.48
C VAL A 84 9.52 0.15 6.75
N LYS A 85 9.21 1.28 6.15
CA LYS A 85 7.88 1.90 6.30
C LYS A 85 6.85 1.18 5.48
N GLU A 86 7.16 0.95 4.20
CA GLU A 86 6.28 0.30 3.27
C GLU A 86 7.08 -0.43 2.20
N PHE A 87 6.53 -1.52 1.69
CA PHE A 87 6.97 -2.12 0.45
C PHE A 87 5.75 -2.43 -0.43
N GLN A 88 5.87 -2.03 -1.68
CA GLN A 88 4.86 -2.32 -2.68
C GLN A 88 5.18 -3.66 -3.33
N VAL A 89 4.18 -4.51 -3.41
CA VAL A 89 4.29 -5.84 -4.00
C VAL A 89 3.37 -5.90 -5.22
N ASP A 90 3.87 -6.42 -6.32
CA ASP A 90 3.06 -6.70 -7.49
C ASP A 90 2.03 -7.79 -7.16
N ALA A 91 0.76 -7.53 -7.44
CA ALA A 91 -0.33 -8.43 -7.08
C ALA A 91 -0.27 -9.78 -7.83
N VAL A 92 0.27 -9.80 -9.05
CA VAL A 92 0.33 -10.97 -9.93
C VAL A 92 1.60 -11.77 -9.71
N ARG A 93 2.77 -11.09 -9.79
CA ARG A 93 4.09 -11.72 -9.66
C ARG A 93 4.54 -11.89 -8.23
N ARG A 94 3.94 -11.17 -7.29
CA ARG A 94 4.34 -11.11 -5.89
C ARG A 94 5.77 -10.64 -5.67
N ASP A 95 6.33 -9.95 -6.65
CA ASP A 95 7.65 -9.33 -6.55
C ASP A 95 7.56 -7.96 -5.89
N VAL A 96 8.56 -7.61 -5.09
CA VAL A 96 8.66 -6.28 -4.50
C VAL A 96 9.00 -5.28 -5.60
N THR A 97 8.16 -4.26 -5.77
CA THR A 97 8.31 -3.24 -6.81
C THR A 97 8.88 -1.92 -6.30
N HIS A 98 8.67 -1.58 -5.05
CA HIS A 98 9.18 -0.37 -4.41
C HIS A 98 9.38 -0.60 -2.91
N VAL A 99 10.35 0.08 -2.32
CA VAL A 99 10.64 0.03 -0.89
C VAL A 99 10.83 1.43 -0.35
N ASP A 100 10.09 1.72 0.73
CA ASP A 100 10.20 2.97 1.46
C ASP A 100 10.92 2.72 2.78
N LEU A 101 12.07 3.38 2.94
CA LEU A 101 12.87 3.30 4.14
C LEU A 101 12.74 4.61 4.92
N LEU A 102 12.33 4.50 6.17
CA LEU A 102 12.25 5.61 7.09
C LEU A 102 13.50 5.62 7.96
N ALA A 103 14.35 6.63 7.79
CA ALA A 103 15.46 6.86 8.71
C ALA A 103 14.92 7.28 10.06
N ILE A 104 15.40 6.65 11.11
CA ILE A 104 14.92 6.81 12.48
C ILE A 104 16.05 7.15 13.42
N ASP A 105 15.71 7.88 14.47
CA ASP A 105 16.55 8.11 15.62
C ASP A 105 16.14 7.09 16.70
N PRO A 106 17.06 6.29 17.26
CA PRO A 106 16.73 5.28 18.25
C PRO A 106 16.07 5.83 19.52
N ASN A 107 16.25 7.12 19.80
CA ASN A 107 15.70 7.78 20.98
C ASN A 107 14.31 8.40 20.75
N LYS A 108 13.89 8.56 19.51
CA LYS A 108 12.61 9.17 19.17
C LYS A 108 11.52 8.12 18.95
N GLU A 109 10.30 8.50 19.30
CA GLU A 109 9.14 7.67 19.04
C GLU A 109 8.79 7.65 17.54
N VAL A 110 8.51 6.47 17.03
CA VAL A 110 8.18 6.22 15.65
C VAL A 110 6.78 5.60 15.55
N ARG A 111 6.08 5.88 14.47
CA ARG A 111 4.82 5.21 14.14
C ARG A 111 5.12 3.94 13.37
N ALA A 112 4.71 2.81 13.94
CA ALA A 112 4.85 1.49 13.33
C ALA A 112 3.50 0.80 13.24
N GLU A 113 3.36 -0.08 12.27
CA GLU A 113 2.19 -0.92 12.08
C GLU A 113 2.49 -2.31 12.63
N VAL A 114 1.76 -2.72 13.66
CA VAL A 114 1.96 -4.00 14.33
C VAL A 114 0.81 -4.95 13.97
N PRO A 115 1.12 -6.17 13.49
CA PRO A 115 0.10 -7.16 13.19
C PRO A 115 -0.57 -7.68 14.47
N LEU A 116 -1.87 -7.92 14.37
CA LEU A 116 -2.67 -8.53 15.42
C LEU A 116 -2.74 -10.04 15.21
N GLU A 117 -2.57 -10.80 16.27
CA GLU A 117 -2.72 -12.24 16.28
C GLU A 117 -3.90 -12.62 17.18
N PHE A 118 -4.86 -13.31 16.61
CA PHE A 118 -6.08 -13.71 17.31
C PHE A 118 -5.94 -15.13 17.80
N ASN A 119 -5.95 -15.30 19.11
CA ASN A 119 -5.80 -16.59 19.76
C ASN A 119 -7.15 -17.08 20.28
N GLY A 120 -7.39 -18.38 20.17
CA GLY A 120 -8.60 -19.03 20.66
C GLY A 120 -9.70 -19.17 19.62
N LYS A 121 -10.75 -19.88 20.01
CA LYS A 121 -11.99 -20.02 19.26
C LYS A 121 -13.10 -19.31 20.01
N PRO A 122 -13.77 -18.32 19.43
CA PRO A 122 -14.84 -17.61 20.11
C PRO A 122 -16.04 -18.54 20.38
N LYS A 123 -16.63 -18.41 21.56
CA LYS A 123 -17.85 -19.15 21.94
C LYS A 123 -18.99 -18.89 20.96
N GLY A 124 -19.06 -17.65 20.43
CA GLY A 124 -20.03 -17.29 19.43
C GLY A 124 -19.95 -18.10 18.14
N THR A 125 -18.73 -18.49 17.72
CA THR A 125 -18.56 -19.34 16.54
C THR A 125 -19.05 -20.77 16.77
N VAL A 126 -18.93 -21.29 17.98
CA VAL A 126 -19.49 -22.61 18.35
C VAL A 126 -21.02 -22.59 18.25
N ASN A 127 -21.63 -21.45 18.58
CA ASN A 127 -23.08 -21.23 18.54
C ASN A 127 -23.58 -20.81 17.12
N GLY A 128 -22.74 -20.96 16.10
CA GLY A 128 -23.09 -20.65 14.70
C GLY A 128 -22.78 -19.23 14.25
N GLY A 129 -22.21 -18.37 15.09
CA GLY A 129 -21.78 -17.02 14.73
C GLY A 129 -20.56 -17.02 13.82
N GLN A 130 -20.36 -15.92 13.09
CA GLN A 130 -19.20 -15.69 12.23
C GLN A 130 -18.27 -14.67 12.86
N LEU A 131 -16.98 -15.03 12.99
CA LEU A 131 -15.94 -14.11 13.41
C LEU A 131 -15.55 -13.22 12.23
N ARG A 132 -15.79 -11.93 12.35
CA ARG A 132 -15.34 -10.92 11.35
C ARG A 132 -14.17 -10.13 11.94
N ILE A 133 -13.01 -10.24 11.31
CA ILE A 133 -11.82 -9.45 11.64
C ILE A 133 -11.89 -8.16 10.82
N VAL A 134 -12.05 -7.03 11.51
CA VAL A 134 -12.12 -5.70 10.90
C VAL A 134 -10.71 -5.11 10.73
N LEU A 135 -9.89 -5.21 11.78
CA LEU A 135 -8.52 -4.74 11.76
C LEU A 135 -7.56 -5.92 11.94
N ARG A 136 -6.58 -6.03 11.06
CA ARG A 136 -5.51 -7.03 11.14
C ARG A 136 -4.19 -6.47 11.64
N SER A 137 -4.07 -5.16 11.68
CA SER A 137 -2.90 -4.45 12.16
C SER A 137 -3.31 -3.20 12.91
N LEU A 138 -2.49 -2.79 13.87
CA LEU A 138 -2.70 -1.62 14.69
C LEU A 138 -1.53 -0.64 14.48
N THR A 139 -1.82 0.62 14.22
CA THR A 139 -0.80 1.65 14.19
C THR A 139 -0.48 2.10 15.60
N VAL A 140 0.75 1.88 16.01
CA VAL A 140 1.25 2.24 17.34
C VAL A 140 2.36 3.28 17.23
N ARG A 141 2.55 4.01 18.31
CA ARG A 141 3.65 4.92 18.52
C ARG A 141 4.50 4.41 19.68
N ALA A 142 5.74 4.12 19.40
CA ALA A 142 6.68 3.57 20.37
C ALA A 142 8.12 3.91 19.97
N LYS A 143 9.06 3.72 20.89
CA LYS A 143 10.49 3.75 20.54
C LYS A 143 10.81 2.50 19.69
N PRO A 144 11.77 2.58 18.77
CA PRO A 144 12.15 1.45 17.90
C PRO A 144 12.48 0.18 18.69
N SER A 145 13.00 0.34 19.91
CA SER A 145 13.34 -0.74 20.82
C SER A 145 12.12 -1.47 21.38
N ASP A 146 11.04 -0.74 21.61
CA ASP A 146 9.85 -1.19 22.34
C ASP A 146 8.72 -1.65 21.41
N ILE A 147 8.95 -1.60 20.09
CA ILE A 147 7.95 -2.04 19.12
C ILE A 147 7.75 -3.55 19.25
N PRO A 148 6.55 -4.03 19.61
CA PRO A 148 6.27 -5.46 19.70
C PRO A 148 6.22 -6.08 18.30
N VAL A 149 6.55 -7.36 18.24
CA VAL A 149 6.52 -8.13 17.00
C VAL A 149 5.08 -8.37 16.54
N LYS A 150 4.25 -8.73 17.51
CA LYS A 150 2.83 -9.06 17.34
C LYS A 150 2.08 -8.66 18.61
N LEU A 151 0.82 -8.35 18.46
CA LEU A 151 -0.10 -8.15 19.58
C LEU A 151 -1.08 -9.33 19.60
N ALA A 152 -1.01 -10.13 20.65
CA ALA A 152 -1.91 -11.25 20.84
C ALA A 152 -3.22 -10.76 21.48
N ILE A 153 -4.34 -11.17 20.92
CA ILE A 153 -5.69 -10.87 21.40
C ILE A 153 -6.41 -12.19 21.63
N ASP A 154 -6.94 -12.38 22.83
CA ASP A 154 -7.77 -13.54 23.11
C ASP A 154 -9.22 -13.27 22.68
N VAL A 155 -9.69 -14.10 21.74
CA VAL A 155 -11.06 -14.02 21.20
C VAL A 155 -11.96 -15.09 21.81
N SER A 156 -11.45 -15.94 22.71
CA SER A 156 -12.21 -17.05 23.31
C SER A 156 -13.49 -16.60 24.04
N PRO A 157 -13.50 -15.49 24.79
CA PRO A 157 -14.68 -15.06 25.53
C PRO A 157 -15.80 -14.47 24.68
N LEU A 158 -15.57 -14.18 23.38
CA LEU A 158 -16.53 -13.50 22.51
C LEU A 158 -17.80 -14.33 22.28
N GLU A 159 -18.93 -13.72 22.53
CA GLU A 159 -20.27 -14.23 22.21
C GLU A 159 -20.83 -13.61 20.92
N ILE A 160 -21.97 -14.10 20.47
CA ILE A 160 -22.64 -13.56 19.28
C ILE A 160 -23.14 -12.14 19.57
N GLY A 161 -22.72 -11.18 18.76
CA GLY A 161 -23.03 -9.75 18.93
C GLY A 161 -21.92 -8.95 19.62
N ASP A 162 -20.93 -9.63 20.21
CA ASP A 162 -19.84 -8.94 20.90
C ASP A 162 -18.82 -8.34 19.93
N VAL A 163 -18.21 -7.22 20.38
CA VAL A 163 -17.21 -6.46 19.65
C VAL A 163 -16.00 -6.18 20.55
N ILE A 164 -14.82 -6.50 20.10
CA ILE A 164 -13.57 -6.06 20.75
C ILE A 164 -13.13 -4.75 20.12
N HIS A 165 -12.99 -3.72 20.93
CA HIS A 165 -12.46 -2.41 20.55
C HIS A 165 -10.95 -2.33 20.79
N VAL A 166 -10.28 -1.37 20.12
CA VAL A 166 -8.84 -1.10 20.34
C VAL A 166 -8.52 -0.82 21.80
N SER A 167 -9.45 -0.20 22.55
CA SER A 167 -9.30 0.10 23.99
C SER A 167 -9.16 -1.14 24.87
N ALA A 168 -9.72 -2.28 24.45
CA ALA A 168 -9.65 -3.54 25.20
C ALA A 168 -8.35 -4.32 24.97
N ILE A 169 -7.50 -3.86 24.04
CA ILE A 169 -6.24 -4.54 23.72
C ILE A 169 -5.18 -4.14 24.75
N GLY A 170 -4.59 -5.12 25.42
CA GLY A 170 -3.45 -4.93 26.30
C GLY A 170 -2.21 -4.52 25.52
N LEU A 171 -1.81 -3.26 25.61
CA LEU A 171 -0.57 -2.77 25.02
C LEU A 171 0.59 -2.96 25.99
N PRO A 172 1.78 -3.37 25.53
CA PRO A 172 2.96 -3.42 26.38
C PRO A 172 3.39 -2.00 26.79
N GLY A 173 4.15 -1.92 27.88
CA GLY A 173 4.64 -0.63 28.39
C GLY A 173 5.44 0.13 27.34
N GLY A 174 5.24 1.46 27.25
CA GLY A 174 5.94 2.31 26.30
C GLY A 174 5.31 2.37 24.88
N VAL A 175 4.21 1.66 24.64
CA VAL A 175 3.49 1.65 23.36
C VAL A 175 2.15 2.36 23.51
N THR A 176 1.89 3.32 22.64
CA THR A 176 0.61 4.03 22.58
C THR A 176 -0.07 3.77 21.23
N SER A 177 -1.38 3.49 21.25
CA SER A 177 -2.12 3.36 20.00
C SER A 177 -2.38 4.73 19.39
N VAL A 178 -2.11 4.86 18.10
CA VAL A 178 -2.49 6.04 17.29
C VAL A 178 -3.87 5.82 16.68
N THR A 179 -4.23 4.58 16.46
CA THR A 179 -5.56 4.18 15.97
C THR A 179 -6.61 4.54 17.01
N GLY A 180 -7.75 5.06 16.58
CA GLY A 180 -8.84 5.46 17.46
C GLY A 180 -9.24 4.34 18.42
N ARG A 181 -9.43 4.67 19.69
CA ARG A 181 -9.74 3.70 20.75
C ARG A 181 -11.08 3.00 20.57
N ASP A 182 -12.02 3.68 19.92
CA ASP A 182 -13.40 3.20 19.71
C ASP A 182 -13.56 2.34 18.45
N LEU A 183 -12.48 2.14 17.68
CA LEU A 183 -12.54 1.30 16.50
C LEU A 183 -12.69 -0.18 16.88
N ALA A 184 -13.62 -0.84 16.20
CA ALA A 184 -13.81 -2.28 16.35
C ALA A 184 -12.63 -3.02 15.69
N VAL A 185 -12.08 -3.98 16.39
CA VAL A 185 -11.00 -4.85 15.90
C VAL A 185 -11.55 -6.16 15.39
N VAL A 186 -12.41 -6.77 16.21
CA VAL A 186 -13.06 -8.04 15.90
C VAL A 186 -14.51 -7.95 16.31
N THR A 187 -15.39 -8.51 15.50
CA THR A 187 -16.80 -8.64 15.78
C THR A 187 -17.24 -10.08 15.57
N CYS A 188 -18.13 -10.58 16.44
CA CYS A 188 -18.79 -11.87 16.24
C CYS A 188 -20.23 -11.62 15.77
N ALA A 189 -20.47 -11.73 14.47
CA ALA A 189 -21.78 -11.53 13.89
C ALA A 189 -22.64 -12.80 14.03
N ALA A 190 -23.96 -12.63 14.20
CA ALA A 190 -24.90 -13.73 14.04
C ALA A 190 -24.82 -14.27 12.60
N PRO A 191 -25.09 -15.56 12.38
CA PRO A 191 -25.19 -16.07 11.02
C PRO A 191 -26.29 -15.30 10.30
N GLU A 192 -25.96 -14.70 9.15
CA GLU A 192 -26.97 -14.27 8.20
C GLU A 192 -27.58 -15.55 7.63
N GLU A 193 -28.77 -15.90 8.11
CA GLU A 193 -29.60 -16.81 7.34
C GLU A 193 -29.82 -16.12 6.00
N ASP A 194 -29.28 -16.71 4.94
CA ASP A 194 -29.66 -16.36 3.56
C ASP A 194 -31.17 -16.45 3.49
N LYS A 195 -31.82 -15.32 3.68
CA LYS A 195 -33.20 -15.16 3.26
C LYS A 195 -33.17 -15.21 1.74
N THR A 196 -33.10 -16.43 1.21
CA THR A 196 -33.55 -16.68 -0.15
C THR A 196 -34.92 -16.06 -0.24
N PRO A 197 -35.18 -15.13 -1.16
CA PRO A 197 -36.53 -14.65 -1.37
C PRO A 197 -37.34 -15.86 -1.85
N THR A 198 -38.12 -16.40 -0.92
CA THR A 198 -39.15 -17.38 -1.27
C THR A 198 -40.09 -16.62 -2.18
N THR A 199 -39.91 -16.80 -3.48
CA THR A 199 -40.92 -16.48 -4.48
C THR A 199 -42.13 -17.30 -4.08
N THR A 200 -43.05 -16.65 -3.44
CA THR A 200 -44.39 -17.19 -3.21
C THR A 200 -45.01 -17.35 -4.59
N GLU A 201 -44.96 -18.57 -5.08
CA GLU A 201 -45.71 -19.06 -6.20
C GLU A 201 -47.17 -19.01 -5.76
N ALA A 202 -47.82 -17.91 -6.12
CA ALA A 202 -49.28 -17.83 -6.07
C ALA A 202 -49.81 -18.62 -7.25
N ALA A 203 -50.45 -19.75 -6.92
CA ALA A 203 -51.17 -20.63 -7.81
C ALA A 203 -52.25 -19.89 -8.63
N PRO A 204 -52.51 -20.37 -9.84
CA PRO A 204 -53.40 -19.70 -10.77
C PRO A 204 -54.86 -20.02 -10.47
N ALA A 205 -55.71 -19.01 -10.40
CA ALA A 205 -57.14 -19.15 -10.53
C ALA A 205 -57.55 -18.89 -11.97
N GLU A 206 -58.16 -19.88 -12.50
CA GLU A 206 -58.87 -20.11 -13.77
C GLU A 206 -59.93 -19.05 -14.04
N GLY A 207 -60.12 -18.65 -15.29
CA GLY A 207 -61.29 -17.87 -15.71
C GLY A 207 -61.18 -17.23 -17.07
N ALA A 208 -61.31 -18.03 -18.09
CA ALA A 208 -62.11 -17.89 -19.33
C ALA A 208 -62.22 -16.56 -20.12
N ALA A 209 -61.89 -16.74 -21.35
CA ALA A 209 -62.67 -16.32 -22.56
C ALA A 209 -62.24 -15.08 -23.36
N ALA A 210 -61.73 -15.40 -24.49
CA ALA A 210 -62.20 -14.96 -25.83
C ALA A 210 -61.53 -13.72 -26.48
N ALA A 211 -61.09 -14.03 -27.65
CA ALA A 211 -61.01 -13.25 -28.91
C ALA A 211 -59.69 -12.59 -29.27
N ALA A 212 -59.00 -13.29 -30.13
CA ALA A 212 -58.18 -12.71 -31.20
C ALA A 212 -59.07 -12.04 -32.26
N PRO A 213 -58.62 -11.40 -33.33
CA PRO A 213 -57.27 -11.37 -33.89
C PRO A 213 -56.84 -10.05 -34.57
N ALA A 214 -55.74 -10.17 -35.25
CA ALA A 214 -55.26 -9.40 -36.40
C ALA A 214 -54.58 -8.09 -36.12
N ALA A 215 -53.51 -7.85 -36.66
CA ALA A 215 -52.71 -8.07 -37.81
C ALA A 215 -51.61 -7.00 -37.92
N ALA A 216 -50.51 -7.48 -38.36
CA ALA A 216 -49.64 -6.86 -39.36
C ALA A 216 -48.79 -5.64 -38.96
N ALA A 217 -47.59 -5.77 -39.05
CA ALA A 217 -46.59 -5.49 -40.06
C ALA A 217 -45.37 -4.82 -39.47
N ALA A 218 -44.30 -5.51 -39.54
CA ALA A 218 -43.01 -4.91 -39.83
C ALA A 218 -43.05 -4.40 -41.28
N PRO A 219 -42.17 -3.60 -41.82
CA PRO A 219 -40.74 -3.73 -41.66
C PRO A 219 -39.91 -2.43 -41.79
N ALA A 220 -38.64 -2.63 -41.57
CA ALA A 220 -37.52 -2.17 -42.38
C ALA A 220 -37.08 -0.69 -42.33
N ALA A 221 -35.87 -0.58 -42.03
CA ALA A 221 -34.72 -0.26 -42.85
C ALA A 221 -34.17 1.15 -42.74
N ALA A 222 -32.90 1.13 -42.45
CA ALA A 222 -31.84 1.70 -43.22
C ALA A 222 -31.59 3.23 -43.17
N GLY A 223 -30.36 3.49 -43.04
CA GLY A 223 -29.75 4.73 -43.44
C GLY A 223 -28.70 5.17 -42.47
N LYS A 224 -27.47 4.70 -42.49
CA LYS A 224 -26.35 4.95 -43.43
C LYS A 224 -25.90 6.40 -43.47
N ALA A 225 -24.65 6.51 -43.30
CA ALA A 225 -23.69 7.48 -43.77
C ALA A 225 -23.17 8.41 -42.68
N ALA A 226 -21.93 8.24 -42.23
CA ALA A 226 -20.69 8.54 -42.89
C ALA A 226 -20.50 10.06 -43.17
N ALA A 227 -19.48 10.57 -42.55
CA ALA A 227 -18.45 11.35 -43.18
C ALA A 227 -17.55 12.03 -42.18
N ALA A 228 -16.34 11.59 -42.02
CA ALA A 228 -15.22 12.47 -42.01
C ALA A 228 -15.06 12.98 -43.49
N PRO A 229 -14.33 14.03 -43.85
CA PRO A 229 -13.00 14.30 -43.43
C PRO A 229 -12.51 15.77 -43.49
N ALA A 230 -11.23 15.90 -43.31
CA ALA A 230 -10.29 16.81 -43.98
C ALA A 230 -10.05 18.16 -43.33
N LYS A 231 -8.77 18.38 -42.93
CA LYS A 231 -7.72 19.09 -43.70
C LYS A 231 -7.99 20.58 -43.85
N ASP A 232 -7.12 21.42 -43.38
CA ASP A 232 -5.92 21.90 -44.02
C ASP A 232 -5.21 22.89 -43.08
N ALA A 233 -3.97 22.70 -42.81
CA ALA A 233 -2.83 23.35 -43.40
C ALA A 233 -2.67 24.86 -43.12
N LYS A 234 -1.64 25.24 -42.43
CA LYS A 234 -0.59 26.06 -42.98
C LYS A 234 0.32 26.67 -41.91
N ALA A 235 1.52 26.20 -41.87
CA ALA A 235 2.64 27.03 -41.47
C ALA A 235 2.89 28.07 -42.62
N PRO A 236 3.55 29.21 -42.39
CA PRO A 236 4.99 29.19 -42.45
C PRO A 236 5.76 30.19 -41.56
N ALA A 237 6.95 29.80 -41.14
CA ALA A 237 8.23 30.41 -41.43
C ALA A 237 8.45 31.93 -41.23
N GLY A 238 9.49 32.22 -40.52
CA GLY A 238 10.23 33.45 -40.48
C GLY A 238 11.20 33.41 -39.30
N LYS A 239 12.37 32.92 -39.40
CA LYS A 239 13.64 33.30 -40.01
C LYS A 239 14.22 34.61 -39.44
N ALA A 240 15.45 34.44 -39.00
CA ALA A 240 16.56 35.41 -38.87
C ALA A 240 16.65 36.06 -37.48
N ALA A 241 17.75 36.27 -36.84
CA ALA A 241 19.16 36.07 -37.15
C ALA A 241 19.95 36.33 -35.86
N ALA A 242 20.98 35.61 -35.63
CA ALA A 242 22.09 36.05 -34.80
C ALA A 242 22.87 37.18 -35.57
N PRO A 243 23.66 38.04 -34.93
CA PRO A 243 25.05 37.68 -34.72
C PRO A 243 25.70 38.21 -33.41
N ALA A 244 26.58 37.50 -32.85
CA ALA A 244 28.02 37.66 -32.71
C ALA A 244 28.57 39.06 -32.34
N ALA A 245 29.37 39.07 -31.30
CA ALA A 245 30.70 39.61 -31.18
C ALA A 245 31.06 39.78 -29.71
N ALA A 246 31.98 39.00 -29.19
CA ALA A 246 33.39 39.30 -29.10
C ALA A 246 33.75 40.41 -28.08
N GLY A 247 34.49 40.01 -27.06
CA GLY A 247 35.15 40.94 -26.14
C GLY A 247 35.80 40.27 -24.95
N LYS A 248 36.90 39.56 -25.16
CA LYS A 248 38.04 39.45 -24.27
C LYS A 248 38.94 40.67 -24.59
N PRO A 249 39.87 41.19 -23.74
CA PRO A 249 40.70 40.49 -22.80
C PRO A 249 41.19 41.24 -21.53
N ALA A 250 41.95 40.54 -20.75
CA ALA A 250 43.18 40.86 -20.03
C ALA A 250 43.15 41.77 -18.80
N ALA A 251 43.51 41.22 -17.64
CA ALA A 251 44.83 41.11 -17.03
C ALA A 251 45.24 42.26 -16.07
N LYS A 252 45.87 41.84 -15.00
CA LYS A 252 46.75 42.53 -14.06
C LYS A 252 46.09 43.31 -12.92
N LYS A 253 46.24 42.87 -11.69
CA LYS A 253 47.44 42.84 -10.87
C LYS A 253 47.21 41.89 -9.70
#